data_bc1dca305f89fffc2a927e0d439ff836
#
_entry.id   bc1dca305f89fffc2a927e0d439ff836
#
_cell.length_a   1.000
_cell.length_b   1.000
_cell.length_c   1.000
_cell.angle_alpha   90.00
_cell.angle_beta   90.00
_cell.angle_gamma   90.00
#
_symmetry.space_group_name_H-M   'P 1'
#
loop_
_entity.id
_entity.type
_entity.pdbx_description
1 polymer ?
#
loop_
_entity_poly.entity_id
_entity_poly.type
_entity_poly.pdbx_seq_one_letter_code
_entity_poly.pdbx_strand_id
1 'polypeptide(L)'
;MAREEYELPLINHEYTIQEDSFEKDAFIIEGSQAGTVSLIKNEKPFVTVRFDTPVFGLWSCKSKNVPFVCIEPWYGRTDAIDFTGELKDREYSNHLDAGEVFEKSFSILFY
;
A
#
# COMPACT_ATOMS: atom_id res chain seq x y z
N MET A 1 -3.22 -2.90 -13.96
CA MET A 1 -3.26 -3.61 -12.66
C MET A 1 -4.24 -4.79 -12.77
N ALA A 2 -3.86 -5.95 -12.28
CA ALA A 2 -4.73 -7.12 -12.29
C ALA A 2 -5.95 -6.93 -11.39
N ARG A 3 -7.06 -7.64 -11.70
CA ARG A 3 -8.28 -7.62 -10.89
C ARG A 3 -8.44 -8.82 -9.95
N GLU A 4 -7.45 -9.68 -9.89
CA GLU A 4 -7.51 -10.82 -8.97
C GLU A 4 -7.32 -10.36 -7.53
N GLU A 5 -8.22 -10.80 -6.67
CA GLU A 5 -8.11 -10.63 -5.23
C GLU A 5 -7.66 -11.93 -4.58
N TYR A 6 -6.87 -11.82 -3.55
CA TYR A 6 -6.44 -12.94 -2.75
C TYR A 6 -6.28 -12.51 -1.29
N GLU A 7 -6.28 -13.47 -0.40
CA GLU A 7 -6.05 -13.22 1.01
C GLU A 7 -4.57 -13.32 1.35
N LEU A 8 -4.05 -12.32 2.07
CA LEU A 8 -2.73 -12.38 2.66
C LEU A 8 -2.88 -12.95 4.08
N PRO A 9 -2.42 -14.18 4.33
CA PRO A 9 -2.61 -14.78 5.66
C PRO A 9 -1.73 -14.06 6.70
N LEU A 10 -2.38 -13.61 7.77
CA LEU A 10 -1.72 -12.96 8.90
C LEU A 10 -1.77 -13.87 10.13
N ILE A 11 -0.70 -13.85 10.91
CA ILE A 11 -0.64 -14.47 12.23
C ILE A 11 -0.42 -13.37 13.25
N ASN A 12 -1.35 -13.17 14.18
CA ASN A 12 -1.32 -12.08 15.16
C ASN A 12 -1.15 -10.70 14.50
N HIS A 13 -1.88 -10.46 13.39
CA HIS A 13 -1.79 -9.23 12.60
C HIS A 13 -0.42 -8.99 11.95
N GLU A 14 0.40 -10.04 11.81
CA GLU A 14 1.73 -9.95 11.22
C GLU A 14 1.87 -10.83 9.99
N TYR A 15 2.63 -10.34 9.04
CA TYR A 15 3.07 -11.08 7.86
C TYR A 15 4.59 -11.15 7.85
N THR A 16 5.14 -12.36 7.73
CA THR A 16 6.57 -12.56 7.60
C THR A 16 6.97 -12.50 6.13
N ILE A 17 7.80 -11.52 5.78
CA ILE A 17 8.29 -11.36 4.41
C ILE A 17 9.19 -12.56 4.06
N GLN A 18 8.87 -13.20 2.93
CA GLN A 18 9.64 -14.29 2.35
C GLN A 18 10.45 -13.80 1.15
N GLU A 19 11.40 -14.57 0.69
CA GLU A 19 12.22 -14.23 -0.49
C GLU A 19 11.36 -14.01 -1.75
N ASP A 20 10.26 -14.76 -1.88
CA ASP A 20 9.36 -14.72 -3.03
C ASP A 20 8.10 -13.86 -2.82
N SER A 21 7.98 -13.17 -1.67
CA SER A 21 6.77 -12.42 -1.34
C SER A 21 6.34 -11.44 -2.41
N PHE A 22 7.29 -10.77 -3.05
CA PHE A 22 7.02 -9.74 -4.07
C PHE A 22 7.35 -10.21 -5.49
N GLU A 23 7.41 -11.52 -5.71
CA GLU A 23 7.75 -12.10 -7.02
C GLU A 23 6.73 -11.70 -8.10
N LYS A 24 5.47 -11.61 -7.75
CA LYS A 24 4.40 -11.24 -8.69
C LYS A 24 4.16 -9.75 -8.80
N ASP A 25 4.51 -8.95 -7.82
CA ASP A 25 4.41 -7.52 -7.72
C ASP A 25 4.21 -7.08 -6.26
N ALA A 26 3.91 -5.79 -6.05
CA ALA A 26 3.53 -5.25 -4.75
C ALA A 26 2.26 -5.92 -4.19
N PHE A 27 2.14 -5.97 -2.86
CA PHE A 27 0.85 -6.20 -2.22
C PHE A 27 0.08 -4.89 -2.22
N ILE A 28 -1.11 -4.90 -2.80
CA ILE A 28 -2.00 -3.74 -2.85
C ILE A 28 -3.21 -4.05 -1.98
N ILE A 29 -3.33 -3.33 -0.87
CA ILE A 29 -4.37 -3.54 0.12
C ILE A 29 -5.38 -2.40 -0.01
N GLU A 30 -6.59 -2.75 -0.43
CA GLU A 30 -7.67 -1.82 -0.72
C GLU A 30 -8.75 -1.85 0.36
N GLY A 31 -9.63 -0.86 0.33
CA GLY A 31 -10.83 -0.82 1.18
C GLY A 31 -10.56 -0.36 2.61
N SER A 32 -9.56 0.46 2.83
CA SER A 32 -9.26 1.05 4.15
C SER A 32 -9.09 -0.02 5.25
N GLN A 33 -8.45 -1.14 4.93
CA GLN A 33 -8.32 -2.28 5.84
C GLN A 33 -7.37 -2.02 7.02
N ALA A 34 -6.46 -1.06 6.89
CA ALA A 34 -5.57 -0.65 7.97
C ALA A 34 -5.22 0.83 7.85
N GLY A 35 -4.96 1.47 8.96
CA GLY A 35 -4.46 2.86 9.02
C GLY A 35 -3.07 2.96 9.61
N THR A 36 -2.45 1.83 9.93
CA THR A 36 -1.12 1.76 10.53
C THR A 36 -0.41 0.51 10.05
N VAL A 37 0.80 0.68 9.58
CA VAL A 37 1.68 -0.43 9.17
C VAL A 37 3.03 -0.25 9.85
N SER A 38 3.52 -1.29 10.49
CA SER A 38 4.82 -1.30 11.16
C SER A 38 5.76 -2.30 10.50
N LEU A 39 6.98 -1.89 10.28
CA LEU A 39 8.07 -2.81 9.96
C LEU A 39 8.63 -3.34 11.27
N ILE A 40 8.64 -4.67 11.42
CA ILE A 40 9.17 -5.35 12.59
C ILE A 40 10.51 -5.98 12.22
N LYS A 41 11.51 -5.70 13.02
CA LYS A 41 12.84 -6.26 12.87
C LYS A 41 13.33 -6.80 14.22
N ASN A 42 13.79 -8.05 14.22
CA ASN A 42 14.23 -8.71 15.45
C ASN A 42 13.13 -8.66 16.55
N GLU A 43 11.89 -8.99 16.16
CA GLU A 43 10.71 -9.04 17.04
C GLU A 43 10.30 -7.70 17.67
N LYS A 44 10.84 -6.60 17.18
CA LYS A 44 10.53 -5.24 17.65
C LYS A 44 10.12 -4.32 16.53
N PRO A 45 9.18 -3.39 16.77
CA PRO A 45 8.88 -2.35 15.82
C PRO A 45 10.14 -1.53 15.52
N PHE A 46 10.39 -1.31 14.24
CA PHE A 46 11.52 -0.51 13.75
C PHE A 46 11.05 0.83 13.22
N VAL A 47 9.98 0.81 12.45
CA VAL A 47 9.33 1.99 11.90
C VAL A 47 7.83 1.72 11.83
N THR A 48 7.03 2.74 12.07
CA THR A 48 5.57 2.70 11.90
C THR A 48 5.12 3.85 11.00
N VAL A 49 4.32 3.56 9.99
CA VAL A 49 3.68 4.55 9.13
C VAL A 49 2.19 4.57 9.45
N ARG A 50 1.65 5.78 9.72
CA ARG A 50 0.22 6.02 9.98
C ARG A 50 -0.36 6.86 8.86
N PHE A 51 -1.52 6.46 8.39
CA PHE A 51 -2.19 7.10 7.24
C PHE A 51 -3.70 6.87 7.30
N ASP A 52 -4.45 7.63 6.50
CA ASP A 52 -5.90 7.47 6.34
C ASP A 52 -6.28 7.17 4.88
N THR A 53 -5.39 6.57 4.13
CA THR A 53 -5.61 6.26 2.73
C THR A 53 -6.56 5.08 2.54
N PRO A 54 -7.37 5.06 1.45
CA PRO A 54 -8.20 3.91 1.13
C PRO A 54 -7.41 2.71 0.62
N VAL A 55 -6.17 2.93 0.15
CA VAL A 55 -5.30 1.92 -0.42
C VAL A 55 -3.89 2.13 0.12
N PHE A 56 -3.15 1.05 0.31
CA PHE A 56 -1.71 1.14 0.51
C PHE A 56 -1.00 -0.02 -0.18
N GLY A 57 0.23 0.22 -0.57
CA GLY A 57 1.11 -0.77 -1.17
C GLY A 57 2.23 -1.17 -0.24
N LEU A 58 2.61 -2.43 -0.33
CA LEU A 58 3.83 -2.96 0.29
C LEU A 58 4.67 -3.59 -0.81
N TRP A 59 5.93 -3.22 -0.88
CA TRP A 59 6.79 -3.70 -1.96
C TRP A 59 8.26 -3.76 -1.56
N SER A 60 8.94 -4.72 -2.13
CA SER A 60 10.40 -4.76 -2.19
C SER A 60 10.81 -5.32 -3.54
N CYS A 61 12.05 -5.15 -3.92
CA CYS A 61 12.50 -5.69 -5.19
C CYS A 61 12.73 -7.21 -5.10
N LYS A 62 12.71 -7.84 -6.27
CA LYS A 62 12.87 -9.30 -6.39
C LYS A 62 14.29 -9.78 -6.09
N SER A 63 15.25 -8.88 -6.02
CA SER A 63 16.64 -9.21 -5.75
C SER A 63 16.86 -9.54 -4.28
N LYS A 64 17.46 -10.68 -4.00
CA LYS A 64 17.72 -11.18 -2.65
C LYS A 64 18.65 -10.30 -1.80
N ASN A 65 19.35 -9.34 -2.40
CA ASN A 65 20.40 -8.59 -1.76
C ASN A 65 20.04 -7.11 -1.49
N VAL A 66 18.76 -6.77 -1.58
CA VAL A 66 18.33 -5.38 -1.36
C VAL A 66 17.61 -5.29 -0.02
N PRO A 67 18.22 -4.65 1.00
CA PRO A 67 17.66 -4.62 2.36
C PRO A 67 16.68 -3.46 2.53
N PHE A 68 15.58 -3.44 1.78
CA PHE A 68 14.55 -2.43 1.97
C PHE A 68 13.14 -2.98 1.76
N VAL A 69 12.18 -2.29 2.33
CA VAL A 69 10.74 -2.49 2.11
C VAL A 69 10.11 -1.11 1.95
N CYS A 70 9.23 -0.96 0.96
CA CYS A 70 8.42 0.23 0.77
C CYS A 70 7.07 0.04 1.46
N ILE A 71 6.66 1.05 2.22
CA ILE A 71 5.30 1.18 2.77
C ILE A 71 4.71 2.42 2.12
N GLU A 72 3.70 2.24 1.29
CA GLU A 72 3.23 3.24 0.34
C GLU A 72 1.75 3.57 0.58
N PRO A 73 1.42 4.64 1.32
CA PRO A 73 0.05 5.14 1.39
C PRO A 73 -0.38 5.74 0.04
N TRP A 74 -1.55 5.31 -0.46
CA TRP A 74 -2.06 5.76 -1.76
C TRP A 74 -3.43 6.42 -1.64
N TYR A 75 -3.61 7.60 -2.27
CA TYR A 75 -4.91 8.25 -2.46
C TYR A 75 -5.49 8.05 -3.85
N GLY A 76 -4.84 7.30 -4.67
CA GLY A 76 -5.25 6.90 -6.00
C GLY A 76 -4.57 5.60 -6.36
N ARG A 77 -4.91 5.07 -7.50
CA ARG A 77 -4.39 3.80 -7.98
C ARG A 77 -4.31 3.83 -9.50
N THR A 78 -3.42 3.04 -10.08
CA THR A 78 -3.35 2.88 -11.53
C THR A 78 -4.60 2.20 -12.09
N ASP A 79 -4.78 2.27 -13.40
CA ASP A 79 -5.90 1.62 -14.09
C ASP A 79 -5.88 0.11 -13.85
N ALA A 80 -7.08 -0.45 -13.65
CA ALA A 80 -7.26 -1.88 -13.75
C ALA A 80 -7.00 -2.34 -15.21
N ILE A 81 -6.59 -3.58 -15.38
CA ILE A 81 -6.20 -4.11 -16.69
C ILE A 81 -7.31 -4.00 -17.76
N ASP A 82 -8.55 -4.02 -17.33
CA ASP A 82 -9.73 -3.93 -18.20
C ASP A 82 -10.42 -2.55 -18.17
N PHE A 83 -9.79 -1.56 -17.55
CA PHE A 83 -10.34 -0.20 -17.48
C PHE A 83 -10.24 0.49 -18.85
N THR A 84 -11.35 1.05 -19.32
CA THR A 84 -11.46 1.75 -20.61
C THR A 84 -12.13 3.12 -20.52
N GLY A 85 -12.39 3.61 -19.32
CA GLY A 85 -13.08 4.87 -19.08
C GLY A 85 -12.16 6.10 -19.06
N GLU A 86 -12.75 7.22 -18.70
CA GLU A 86 -12.01 8.46 -18.46
C GLU A 86 -11.37 8.45 -17.08
N LEU A 87 -10.34 9.29 -16.86
CA LEU A 87 -9.64 9.40 -15.59
C LEU A 87 -10.57 9.59 -14.40
N LYS A 88 -11.61 10.41 -14.56
CA LYS A 88 -12.60 10.67 -13.50
C LYS A 88 -13.38 9.43 -13.06
N ASP A 89 -13.49 8.42 -13.92
CA ASP A 89 -14.26 7.19 -13.69
C ASP A 89 -13.39 6.06 -13.12
N ARG A 90 -12.09 6.27 -13.03
CA ARG A 90 -11.18 5.30 -12.45
C ARG A 90 -11.41 5.14 -10.95
N GLU A 91 -11.36 3.91 -10.45
CA GLU A 91 -11.49 3.64 -9.03
C GLU A 91 -10.45 4.42 -8.21
N TYR A 92 -10.86 4.95 -7.08
CA TYR A 92 -10.05 5.79 -6.19
C TYR A 92 -9.55 7.09 -6.80
N SER A 93 -10.21 7.58 -7.86
CA SER A 93 -9.94 8.92 -8.39
C SER A 93 -10.33 10.01 -7.40
N ASN A 94 -9.55 11.07 -7.38
CA ASN A 94 -9.85 12.27 -6.60
C ASN A 94 -10.29 13.39 -7.55
N HIS A 95 -11.25 14.19 -7.12
CA HIS A 95 -11.76 15.31 -7.89
C HIS A 95 -11.79 16.58 -7.03
N LEU A 96 -11.38 17.70 -7.63
CA LEU A 96 -11.49 19.01 -7.03
C LEU A 96 -12.18 19.96 -7.99
N ASP A 97 -13.17 20.69 -7.49
CA ASP A 97 -13.71 21.83 -8.21
C ASP A 97 -12.78 23.04 -8.04
N ALA A 98 -12.96 24.06 -8.87
CA ALA A 98 -12.17 25.28 -8.79
C ALA A 98 -12.29 25.91 -7.39
N GLY A 99 -11.14 26.22 -6.80
CA GLY A 99 -11.06 26.79 -5.46
C GLY A 99 -11.05 25.80 -4.31
N GLU A 100 -11.31 24.52 -4.56
CA GLU A 100 -11.19 23.48 -3.54
C GLU A 100 -9.72 23.07 -3.32
N VAL A 101 -9.43 22.59 -2.12
CA VAL A 101 -8.09 22.15 -1.71
C VAL A 101 -8.14 20.71 -1.29
N PHE A 102 -7.19 19.89 -1.79
CA PHE A 102 -6.93 18.54 -1.32
C PHE A 102 -5.69 18.58 -0.43
N GLU A 103 -5.85 18.23 0.83
CA GLU A 103 -4.75 18.22 1.80
C GLU A 103 -4.78 16.93 2.57
N LYS A 104 -3.68 16.20 2.55
CA LYS A 104 -3.51 14.92 3.22
C LYS A 104 -2.12 14.83 3.85
N SER A 105 -2.02 14.02 4.88
CA SER A 105 -0.76 13.79 5.57
C SER A 105 -0.63 12.33 5.98
N PHE A 106 0.60 11.91 6.16
CA PHE A 106 0.93 10.66 6.84
C PHE A 106 2.06 10.94 7.83
N SER A 107 2.22 10.07 8.80
CA SER A 107 3.29 10.21 9.78
C SER A 107 4.16 8.97 9.82
N ILE A 108 5.43 9.19 10.12
CA ILE A 108 6.42 8.13 10.28
C ILE A 108 6.96 8.20 11.70
N LEU A 109 6.85 7.09 12.41
CA LEU A 109 7.35 6.96 13.77
C LEU A 109 8.57 6.05 13.77
N PHE A 110 9.67 6.52 14.30
CA PHE A 110 10.90 5.75 14.49
C PHE A 110 11.02 5.31 15.95
N TYR A 111 11.55 4.12 16.12
CA TYR A 111 11.77 3.53 17.45
C TYR A 111 13.26 3.48 17.81
#